data_b0f80afc247dbb5844782ba73d0c6bc6
#
_entry.id   b0f80afc247dbb5844782ba73d0c6bc6
#
_cell.length_a   1.000
_cell.length_b   1.000
_cell.length_c   1.000
_cell.angle_alpha   90.00
_cell.angle_beta   90.00
_cell.angle_gamma   90.00
#
_symmetry.space_group_name_H-M   'P 1'
#
loop_
_entity.id
_entity.type
_entity.pdbx_description
1 polymer ?
#
loop_
_entity_poly.entity_id
_entity_poly.type
_entity_poly.pdbx_seq_one_letter_code
_entity_poly.pdbx_strand_id
1 'polypeptide(L)' 'MFYVYLDSPYGTELIGKSDDSSVAEKIKSEKDSKWEVGDMWATRLTEKEEKEITHYD' A
#
# COMPACT_ATOMS: atom_id res chain seq x y z
N MET A 1 -10.94 -3.46 -9.50
CA MET A 1 -9.61 -2.85 -9.36
C MET A 1 -9.08 -3.06 -7.95
N PHE A 2 -7.84 -3.49 -7.87
CA PHE A 2 -7.18 -3.69 -6.58
C PHE A 2 -6.18 -2.57 -6.33
N TYR A 3 -6.15 -2.08 -5.12
CA TYR A 3 -5.29 -0.97 -4.71
C TYR A 3 -4.37 -1.42 -3.59
N VAL A 4 -3.12 -1.01 -3.67
CA VAL A 4 -2.13 -1.30 -2.64
C VAL A 4 -1.73 0.01 -1.97
N TYR A 5 -1.95 0.09 -0.68
CA TYR A 5 -1.64 1.29 0.11
C TYR A 5 -0.52 1.01 1.10
N LEU A 6 0.27 2.02 1.33
CA LEU A 6 1.27 2.00 2.38
C LEU A 6 0.78 2.85 3.54
N ASP A 7 0.64 2.23 4.69
CA ASP A 7 0.32 2.93 5.93
C ASP A 7 1.60 3.18 6.71
N SER A 8 1.83 4.41 7.11
CA SER A 8 3.03 4.81 7.83
C SER A 8 2.68 5.87 8.87
N PRO A 9 3.64 6.21 9.77
CA PRO A 9 3.43 7.30 10.72
C PRO A 9 3.18 8.65 10.05
N TYR A 10 3.54 8.76 8.78
CA TYR A 10 3.37 9.99 8.01
C TYR A 10 2.07 10.04 7.23
N GLY A 11 1.29 8.97 7.27
CA GLY A 11 0.02 8.90 6.58
C GLY A 11 -0.10 7.66 5.68
N THR A 12 -1.11 7.67 4.82
CA THR A 12 -1.39 6.57 3.91
C THR A 12 -1.17 7.02 2.47
N GLU A 13 -0.46 6.20 1.69
CA GLU A 13 -0.13 6.52 0.31
C GLU A 13 -0.51 5.36 -0.60
N LEU A 14 -1.02 5.68 -1.79
CA LEU A 14 -1.28 4.67 -2.81
C LEU A 14 0.04 4.36 -3.52
N ILE A 15 0.49 3.12 -3.42
CA ILE A 15 1.76 2.70 -4.00
C ILE A 15 1.61 1.83 -5.23
N GLY A 16 0.42 1.34 -5.51
CA GLY A 16 0.18 0.57 -6.71
C GLY A 16 -1.28 0.21 -6.88
N LYS A 17 -1.65 -0.17 -8.09
CA LYS A 17 -3.00 -0.64 -8.39
C LYS A 17 -2.96 -1.57 -9.60
N SER A 18 -3.91 -2.49 -9.69
CA SER A 18 -4.04 -3.38 -10.82
C SER A 18 -5.44 -3.98 -10.87
N ASP A 19 -5.87 -4.34 -12.07
CA ASP A 19 -7.12 -5.09 -12.25
C ASP A 19 -6.94 -6.55 -11.87
N ASP A 20 -5.71 -7.02 -11.81
CA ASP A 20 -5.37 -8.40 -11.49
C ASP A 20 -4.90 -8.50 -10.05
N SER A 21 -5.58 -9.32 -9.26
CA SER A 21 -5.23 -9.51 -7.86
C SER A 21 -3.82 -10.07 -7.68
N SER A 22 -3.39 -10.95 -8.58
CA SER A 22 -2.04 -11.51 -8.52
C SER A 22 -0.96 -10.44 -8.66
N VAL A 23 -1.19 -9.48 -9.55
CA VAL A 23 -0.27 -8.37 -9.75
C VAL A 23 -0.27 -7.46 -8.55
N ALA A 24 -1.45 -7.16 -8.01
CA ALA A 24 -1.56 -6.32 -6.82
C ALA A 24 -0.87 -6.97 -5.61
N GLU A 25 -1.05 -8.25 -5.42
CA GLU A 25 -0.38 -8.98 -4.34
C GLU A 25 1.14 -8.98 -4.52
N LYS A 26 1.60 -9.06 -5.75
CA LYS A 26 3.03 -8.99 -6.03
C LYS A 26 3.58 -7.62 -5.69
N ILE A 27 2.88 -6.56 -6.04
CA ILE A 27 3.28 -5.19 -5.68
C ILE A 27 3.38 -5.07 -4.15
N LYS A 28 2.38 -5.56 -3.45
CA LYS A 28 2.36 -5.53 -1.99
C LYS A 28 3.55 -6.29 -1.41
N SER A 29 3.79 -7.49 -1.90
CA SER A 29 4.89 -8.33 -1.42
C SER A 29 6.25 -7.69 -1.67
N GLU A 30 6.44 -7.09 -2.83
CA GLU A 30 7.70 -6.41 -3.15
C GLU A 30 7.93 -5.21 -2.23
N LYS A 31 6.89 -4.47 -1.93
CA LYS A 31 7.00 -3.31 -1.03
C LYS A 31 7.24 -3.75 0.41
N ASP A 32 6.56 -4.79 0.85
CA ASP A 32 6.79 -5.35 2.18
C ASP A 32 8.24 -5.79 2.35
N SER A 33 8.81 -6.38 1.33
CA SER A 33 10.20 -6.84 1.35
C SER A 33 11.19 -5.68 1.42
N LYS A 34 10.87 -4.57 0.75
CA LYS A 34 11.73 -3.38 0.74
C LYS A 34 11.68 -2.59 2.04
N TRP A 35 10.57 -2.67 2.75
CA TRP A 35 10.28 -1.77 3.87
C TRP A 35 10.32 -2.50 5.19
N GLU A 36 11.46 -3.12 5.45
CA GLU A 36 11.73 -3.80 6.71
C GLU A 36 11.96 -2.81 7.85
N VAL A 37 11.25 -1.71 7.84
CA VAL A 37 11.58 -0.66 8.79
C VAL A 37 10.58 -0.59 9.92
N GLY A 38 10.64 -1.58 10.77
CA GLY A 38 9.90 -1.55 12.01
C GLY A 38 8.41 -1.75 11.84
N ASP A 39 7.71 -1.67 12.94
CA ASP A 39 6.32 -2.06 13.04
C ASP A 39 5.34 -0.99 12.59
N MET A 40 5.83 0.17 12.23
CA MET A 40 4.97 1.30 11.88
C MET A 40 4.66 1.42 10.40
N TRP A 41 5.31 0.63 9.58
CA TRP A 41 5.13 0.64 8.14
C TRP A 41 4.48 -0.66 7.70
N ALA A 42 3.35 -0.56 7.04
CA ALA A 42 2.62 -1.74 6.59
C ALA A 42 1.96 -1.45 5.25
N THR A 43 1.89 -2.48 4.42
CA THR A 43 1.15 -2.38 3.16
C THR A 43 -0.21 -3.03 3.35
N ARG A 44 -1.18 -2.54 2.59
CA ARG A 44 -2.56 -3.00 2.68
C ARG A 44 -3.15 -3.12 1.29
N LEU A 45 -3.75 -4.27 1.01
CA LEU A 45 -4.43 -4.52 -0.26
C LEU A 45 -5.94 -4.39 -0.06
N THR A 46 -6.59 -3.60 -0.90
CA THR A 46 -8.03 -3.41 -0.83
C THR A 46 -8.63 -3.28 -2.23
N GLU A 47 -9.88 -3.65 -2.37
CA GLU A 47 -10.63 -3.49 -3.61
C GLU A 47 -11.27 -2.11 -3.71
N LYS A 48 -11.26 -1.36 -2.62
CA LYS A 48 -11.87 -0.03 -2.58
C LYS A 48 -10.81 1.04 -2.61
N GLU A 49 -11.01 1.99 -3.48
CA GLU A 49 -10.17 3.17 -3.51
C GLU A 49 -10.45 4.02 -2.26
N GLU A 50 -9.39 4.34 -1.54
CA GLU A 50 -9.51 5.23 -0.40
C GLU A 50 -9.30 6.66 -0.86
N LYS A 51 -10.33 7.47 -0.69
CA LYS A 51 -10.30 8.86 -1.14
C LYS A 51 -9.59 9.79 -0.18
N GLU A 52 -9.45 9.36 1.07
CA GLU A 52 -8.77 10.16 2.08
C GLU A 52 -7.36 9.62 2.29
N ILE A 53 -6.48 10.00 1.40
CA ILE A 53 -5.07 9.69 1.54
C ILE A 53 -4.41 10.86 2.22
N THR A 54 -3.79 10.61 3.36
CA THR A 54 -3.17 11.66 4.15
C THR A 54 -1.66 11.61 3.97
N HIS A 55 -1.12 12.72 3.50
CA HIS A 55 0.32 12.88 3.36
C HIS A 55 0.80 13.92 4.35
N TYR A 56 1.80 13.56 5.12
CA TYR A 56 2.45 14.50 6.02
C TYR A 56 3.84 14.78 5.49
N ASP A 57 4.04 15.97 5.09
CA ASP A 57 5.34 16.42 4.63
C ASP A 57 6.22 16.84 5.79
#